data_becef453e4d83aad9420ced6c67afc3f
#
_entry.id   becef453e4d83aad9420ced6c67afc3f
#
_cell.length_a   1.000
_cell.length_b   1.000
_cell.length_c   1.000
_cell.angle_alpha   90.00
_cell.angle_beta   90.00
_cell.angle_gamma   90.00
#
_symmetry.space_group_name_H-M   'P 1'
#
loop_
_entity.id
_entity.type
_entity.pdbx_description
1 polymer ?
#
loop_
_entity_poly.entity_id
_entity_poly.type
_entity_poly.pdbx_seq_one_letter_code
_entity_poly.pdbx_strand_id
1 'polypeptide(L)'
;MKKEKVLAISGSMRNPSFTEKIMDLCLEGMGEAFKVQKFYPHRMKIGPCLGCWVCWKKTSPGVCVQKDDFGQILSAYKEADYLLLAAPLYFSGLPATVKNVIDRLFVILEPDQNKSPRGGTEHPKRYHRHPKAALISSCGFPEFGNFALLRQHFMKISQELDWRWAGEVLVPAAGTANVPGLFDSKYDLIRNAGAELVAGSISKATTEKIAEAMMPASDYRKMCTANFRGGVVGNLTRILIGIKAMVRLGMTDRQDSYAIKRAVM
;
A
#
# COMPACT_ATOMS: atom_id res chain seq x y z
N MET A 1 11.56 -14.35 23.48
CA MET A 1 11.28 -14.71 22.06
C MET A 1 11.81 -13.60 21.16
N LYS A 2 12.40 -13.91 20.00
CA LYS A 2 12.88 -12.90 19.04
C LYS A 2 11.66 -12.26 18.37
N LYS A 3 11.54 -10.92 18.43
CA LYS A 3 10.45 -10.21 17.77
C LYS A 3 10.53 -10.40 16.25
N GLU A 4 9.42 -10.73 15.60
CA GLU A 4 9.32 -10.74 14.14
C GLU A 4 9.50 -9.35 13.56
N LYS A 5 10.04 -9.27 12.34
CA LYS A 5 10.43 -8.02 11.69
C LYS A 5 9.50 -7.68 10.55
N VAL A 6 9.02 -6.44 10.54
CA VAL A 6 8.18 -5.89 9.48
C VAL A 6 8.98 -4.86 8.71
N LEU A 7 9.14 -5.10 7.41
CA LEU A 7 9.58 -4.10 6.44
C LEU A 7 8.35 -3.41 5.88
N ALA A 8 8.18 -2.13 6.19
CA ALA A 8 7.10 -1.30 5.68
C ALA A 8 7.66 -0.25 4.71
N ILE A 9 7.18 -0.25 3.46
CA ILE A 9 7.62 0.69 2.42
C ILE A 9 6.45 1.59 2.04
N SER A 10 6.59 2.90 2.28
CA SER A 10 5.61 3.91 1.88
C SER A 10 6.03 4.58 0.57
N GLY A 11 5.25 4.34 -0.48
CA GLY A 11 5.47 4.92 -1.80
C GLY A 11 4.78 6.26 -2.04
N SER A 12 4.11 6.83 -1.04
CA SER A 12 3.46 8.12 -1.20
C SER A 12 4.46 9.27 -1.14
N MET A 13 4.30 10.23 -2.07
CA MET A 13 5.07 11.48 -2.08
C MET A 13 4.47 12.55 -1.16
N ARG A 14 3.24 12.34 -0.67
CA ARG A 14 2.52 13.32 0.15
C ARG A 14 2.87 13.17 1.62
N ASN A 15 2.84 14.28 2.36
CA ASN A 15 2.91 14.32 3.82
C ASN A 15 1.91 15.42 4.30
N PRO A 16 0.82 15.07 5.00
CA PRO A 16 0.38 13.71 5.34
C PRO A 16 -0.12 12.91 4.12
N SER A 17 -0.05 11.58 4.23
CA SER A 17 -0.49 10.65 3.19
C SER A 17 -1.61 9.74 3.68
N PHE A 18 -2.70 9.67 2.92
CA PHE A 18 -3.78 8.75 3.24
C PHE A 18 -3.36 7.26 3.07
N THR A 19 -2.58 6.94 2.02
CA THR A 19 -2.07 5.58 1.83
C THR A 19 -1.15 5.15 2.99
N GLU A 20 -0.34 6.09 3.52
CA GLU A 20 0.48 5.83 4.69
C GLU A 20 -0.38 5.62 5.94
N LYS A 21 -1.40 6.44 6.15
CA LYS A 21 -2.36 6.25 7.25
C LYS A 21 -2.98 4.85 7.24
N ILE A 22 -3.36 4.34 6.05
CA ILE A 22 -3.85 2.96 5.91
C ILE A 22 -2.80 1.95 6.36
N MET A 23 -1.54 2.13 5.97
CA MET A 23 -0.44 1.28 6.39
C MET A 23 -0.25 1.31 7.91
N ASP A 24 -0.31 2.49 8.52
CA ASP A 24 -0.15 2.67 9.95
C ASP A 24 -1.27 1.99 10.74
N LEU A 25 -2.50 2.09 10.28
CA LEU A 25 -3.64 1.36 10.87
C LEU A 25 -3.48 -0.16 10.75
N CYS A 26 -2.97 -0.67 9.62
CA CYS A 26 -2.61 -2.08 9.50
C CYS A 26 -1.54 -2.48 10.52
N LEU A 27 -0.50 -1.67 10.68
CA LEU A 27 0.57 -1.91 11.65
C LEU A 27 0.06 -1.86 13.10
N GLU A 28 -0.84 -0.94 13.42
CA GLU A 28 -1.55 -0.91 14.72
C GLU A 28 -2.29 -2.23 14.95
N GLY A 29 -3.02 -2.73 13.95
CA GLY A 29 -3.75 -4.00 14.02
C GLY A 29 -2.85 -5.23 14.16
N MET A 30 -1.61 -5.19 13.65
CA MET A 30 -0.63 -6.25 13.87
C MET A 30 -0.18 -6.32 15.35
N GLY A 31 -0.25 -5.21 16.09
CA GLY A 31 0.14 -5.13 17.49
C GLY A 31 1.62 -4.80 17.72
N GLU A 32 2.00 -4.68 19.00
CA GLU A 32 3.33 -4.17 19.42
C GLU A 32 4.44 -5.24 19.45
N ALA A 33 4.10 -6.49 19.17
CA ALA A 33 5.04 -7.61 19.25
C ALA A 33 6.10 -7.61 18.13
N PHE A 34 5.96 -6.73 17.15
CA PHE A 34 6.80 -6.66 15.95
C PHE A 34 7.85 -5.55 16.04
N LYS A 35 9.00 -5.78 15.37
CA LYS A 35 9.98 -4.72 15.10
C LYS A 35 9.73 -4.16 13.71
N VAL A 36 9.13 -2.97 13.64
CA VAL A 36 8.79 -2.31 12.38
C VAL A 36 9.93 -1.40 11.92
N GLN A 37 10.32 -1.53 10.66
CA GLN A 37 11.20 -0.60 9.98
C GLN A 37 10.44 0.01 8.79
N LYS A 38 10.18 1.33 8.85
CA LYS A 38 9.50 2.08 7.78
C LYS A 38 10.52 2.78 6.89
N PHE A 39 10.34 2.64 5.58
CA PHE A 39 11.14 3.32 4.56
C PHE A 39 10.27 4.15 3.64
N TYR A 40 10.82 5.28 3.23
CA TYR A 40 10.19 6.28 2.36
C TYR A 40 11.10 6.51 1.14
N PRO A 41 10.97 5.71 0.07
CA PRO A 41 11.89 5.77 -1.07
C PRO A 41 12.03 7.16 -1.70
N HIS A 42 10.98 8.00 -1.63
CA HIS A 42 11.03 9.37 -2.15
C HIS A 42 11.92 10.32 -1.32
N ARG A 43 12.29 9.94 -0.08
CA ARG A 43 13.20 10.71 0.80
C ARG A 43 14.61 10.13 0.79
N MET A 44 14.83 9.08 0.01
CA MET A 44 16.09 8.33 -0.04
C MET A 44 16.74 8.52 -1.41
N LYS A 45 18.06 8.46 -1.45
CA LYS A 45 18.81 8.44 -2.71
C LYS A 45 18.84 7.02 -3.25
N ILE A 46 17.86 6.66 -4.08
CA ILE A 46 17.74 5.34 -4.69
C ILE A 46 17.57 5.53 -6.20
N GLY A 47 18.66 5.30 -6.95
CA GLY A 47 18.64 5.32 -8.40
C GLY A 47 17.93 4.09 -9.00
N PRO A 48 17.50 4.17 -10.27
CA PRO A 48 16.94 3.02 -10.99
C PRO A 48 17.98 1.90 -11.14
N CYS A 49 17.51 0.67 -11.36
CA CYS A 49 18.41 -0.43 -11.72
C CYS A 49 19.06 -0.15 -13.08
N LEU A 50 20.39 -0.27 -13.14
CA LEU A 50 21.16 -0.02 -14.38
C LEU A 50 21.17 -1.22 -15.34
N GLY A 51 20.64 -2.38 -14.93
CA GLY A 51 20.73 -3.61 -15.73
C GLY A 51 22.16 -4.06 -16.01
N CYS A 52 23.11 -3.68 -15.17
CA CYS A 52 24.55 -3.88 -15.41
C CYS A 52 25.08 -5.28 -15.04
N TRP A 53 24.24 -6.14 -14.43
CA TRP A 53 24.52 -7.52 -14.06
C TRP A 53 25.72 -7.72 -13.08
N VAL A 54 26.26 -6.65 -12.48
CA VAL A 54 27.40 -6.76 -11.55
C VAL A 54 27.04 -7.60 -10.34
N CYS A 55 25.80 -7.50 -9.85
CA CYS A 55 25.31 -8.31 -8.72
C CYS A 55 25.25 -9.82 -9.00
N TRP A 56 25.43 -10.26 -10.25
CA TRP A 56 25.49 -11.67 -10.64
C TRP A 56 26.92 -12.17 -10.88
N LYS A 57 27.91 -11.28 -10.91
CA LYS A 57 29.32 -11.67 -11.07
C LYS A 57 29.82 -12.41 -9.83
N LYS A 58 30.68 -13.41 -10.03
CA LYS A 58 31.31 -14.20 -8.95
C LYS A 58 32.11 -13.33 -7.97
N THR A 59 32.61 -12.18 -8.43
CA THR A 59 33.37 -11.23 -7.60
C THR A 59 32.51 -10.38 -6.67
N SER A 60 31.20 -10.28 -6.93
CA SER A 60 30.29 -9.40 -6.17
C SER A 60 28.87 -10.00 -6.07
N PRO A 61 28.72 -11.27 -5.65
CA PRO A 61 27.43 -11.95 -5.68
C PRO A 61 26.44 -11.29 -4.73
N GLY A 62 25.29 -10.87 -5.27
CA GLY A 62 24.21 -10.24 -4.49
C GLY A 62 24.52 -8.82 -3.99
N VAL A 63 25.54 -8.15 -4.55
CA VAL A 63 25.94 -6.78 -4.19
C VAL A 63 25.65 -5.84 -5.36
N CYS A 64 24.86 -4.81 -5.14
CA CYS A 64 24.62 -3.77 -6.15
C CYS A 64 25.85 -2.87 -6.27
N VAL A 65 26.24 -2.52 -7.52
CA VAL A 65 27.36 -1.61 -7.80
C VAL A 65 27.08 -0.17 -7.34
N GLN A 66 25.80 0.23 -7.32
CA GLN A 66 25.40 1.56 -6.88
C GLN A 66 25.50 1.65 -5.35
N LYS A 67 26.28 2.62 -4.87
CA LYS A 67 26.46 2.93 -3.45
C LYS A 67 25.51 4.04 -3.04
N ASP A 68 24.28 3.68 -2.75
CA ASP A 68 23.21 4.59 -2.35
C ASP A 68 22.35 3.99 -1.22
N ASP A 69 21.24 4.65 -0.87
CA ASP A 69 20.43 4.25 0.28
C ASP A 69 19.67 2.92 0.09
N PHE A 70 19.66 2.33 -1.10
CA PHE A 70 19.03 1.02 -1.33
C PHE A 70 19.59 -0.07 -0.42
N GLY A 71 20.88 0.02 -0.06
CA GLY A 71 21.52 -0.92 0.86
C GLY A 71 20.79 -1.06 2.20
N GLN A 72 20.18 0.02 2.70
CA GLN A 72 19.41 0.01 3.95
C GLN A 72 18.13 -0.82 3.80
N ILE A 73 17.40 -0.64 2.69
CA ILE A 73 16.19 -1.42 2.40
C ILE A 73 16.53 -2.89 2.17
N LEU A 74 17.60 -3.17 1.42
CA LEU A 74 18.06 -4.55 1.18
C LEU A 74 18.43 -5.25 2.48
N SER A 75 19.10 -4.57 3.40
CA SER A 75 19.44 -5.11 4.72
C SER A 75 18.17 -5.46 5.52
N ALA A 76 17.20 -4.54 5.57
CA ALA A 76 15.92 -4.79 6.23
C ALA A 76 15.12 -5.92 5.57
N TYR A 77 15.14 -5.99 4.22
CA TYR A 77 14.47 -7.03 3.45
C TYR A 77 14.99 -8.44 3.80
N LYS A 78 16.30 -8.62 3.92
CA LYS A 78 16.93 -9.91 4.25
C LYS A 78 16.48 -10.46 5.60
N GLU A 79 16.04 -9.60 6.49
CA GLU A 79 15.63 -9.94 7.85
C GLU A 79 14.12 -9.95 8.07
N ALA A 80 13.35 -9.50 7.07
CA ALA A 80 11.92 -9.30 7.19
C ALA A 80 11.14 -10.61 7.22
N ASP A 81 10.21 -10.71 8.17
CA ASP A 81 9.17 -11.74 8.23
C ASP A 81 7.93 -11.30 7.44
N TYR A 82 7.67 -9.99 7.45
CA TYR A 82 6.55 -9.34 6.76
C TYR A 82 7.06 -8.20 5.89
N LEU A 83 6.42 -8.03 4.71
CA LEU A 83 6.58 -6.89 3.83
C LEU A 83 5.22 -6.22 3.63
N LEU A 84 5.05 -4.99 4.11
CA LEU A 84 3.91 -4.15 3.79
C LEU A 84 4.33 -3.13 2.74
N LEU A 85 3.81 -3.26 1.53
CA LEU A 85 4.06 -2.31 0.44
C LEU A 85 2.85 -1.39 0.30
N ALA A 86 2.96 -0.16 0.82
CA ALA A 86 1.94 0.87 0.73
C ALA A 86 2.25 1.83 -0.42
N ALA A 87 1.46 1.77 -1.49
CA ALA A 87 1.67 2.55 -2.68
C ALA A 87 0.36 3.15 -3.21
N PRO A 88 0.24 4.48 -3.37
CA PRO A 88 -0.89 5.05 -4.08
C PRO A 88 -0.90 4.56 -5.52
N LEU A 89 -2.09 4.39 -6.08
CA LEU A 89 -2.22 3.98 -7.47
C LEU A 89 -1.90 5.16 -8.41
N TYR A 90 -0.81 5.07 -9.17
CA TYR A 90 -0.44 6.05 -10.19
C TYR A 90 -0.41 5.39 -11.56
N PHE A 91 -1.26 5.87 -12.49
CA PHE A 91 -1.39 5.30 -13.84
C PHE A 91 -1.44 3.76 -13.83
N SER A 92 -2.35 3.21 -13.02
CA SER A 92 -2.60 1.76 -12.87
C SER A 92 -1.44 0.93 -12.30
N GLY A 93 -0.37 1.56 -11.79
CA GLY A 93 0.82 0.87 -11.31
C GLY A 93 1.41 1.44 -10.02
N LEU A 94 2.61 0.94 -9.69
CA LEU A 94 3.42 1.40 -8.58
C LEU A 94 4.05 2.77 -8.90
N PRO A 95 4.22 3.66 -7.91
CA PRO A 95 5.03 4.86 -8.06
C PRO A 95 6.47 4.53 -8.46
N ALA A 96 7.09 5.37 -9.28
CA ALA A 96 8.45 5.16 -9.79
C ALA A 96 9.48 4.91 -8.69
N THR A 97 9.39 5.64 -7.57
CA THR A 97 10.30 5.47 -6.42
C THR A 97 10.21 4.09 -5.78
N VAL A 98 9.01 3.50 -5.72
CA VAL A 98 8.80 2.12 -5.26
C VAL A 98 9.30 1.13 -6.30
N LYS A 99 9.03 1.40 -7.58
CA LYS A 99 9.50 0.54 -8.67
C LYS A 99 11.04 0.48 -8.73
N ASN A 100 11.74 1.59 -8.45
CA ASN A 100 13.20 1.58 -8.32
C ASN A 100 13.68 0.59 -7.25
N VAL A 101 12.99 0.54 -6.09
CA VAL A 101 13.32 -0.43 -5.03
C VAL A 101 13.10 -1.86 -5.52
N ILE A 102 11.93 -2.13 -6.11
CA ILE A 102 11.59 -3.47 -6.60
C ILE A 102 12.57 -3.95 -7.67
N ASP A 103 12.89 -3.12 -8.67
CA ASP A 103 13.84 -3.49 -9.73
C ASP A 103 15.23 -3.78 -9.19
N ARG A 104 15.62 -3.12 -8.12
CA ARG A 104 16.91 -3.35 -7.47
C ARG A 104 16.95 -4.57 -6.58
N LEU A 105 15.81 -5.17 -6.22
CA LEU A 105 15.75 -6.49 -5.59
C LEU A 105 16.26 -7.59 -6.52
N PHE A 106 16.53 -7.31 -7.78
CA PHE A 106 17.24 -8.20 -8.68
C PHE A 106 18.54 -8.77 -8.09
N VAL A 107 19.16 -8.07 -7.14
CA VAL A 107 20.37 -8.54 -6.41
C VAL A 107 20.13 -9.81 -5.59
N ILE A 108 18.87 -10.14 -5.26
CA ILE A 108 18.56 -11.37 -4.49
C ILE A 108 18.43 -12.61 -5.38
N LEU A 109 18.43 -12.44 -6.69
CA LEU A 109 18.35 -13.53 -7.65
C LEU A 109 19.74 -14.05 -8.00
N GLU A 110 19.82 -15.34 -8.30
CA GLU A 110 21.03 -15.97 -8.87
C GLU A 110 20.98 -16.00 -10.39
N PRO A 111 22.11 -16.07 -11.09
CA PRO A 111 22.15 -16.04 -12.55
C PRO A 111 21.60 -17.30 -13.20
N ASP A 112 21.53 -18.41 -12.47
CA ASP A 112 21.05 -19.67 -13.00
C ASP A 112 19.59 -19.59 -13.43
N GLN A 113 19.26 -20.29 -14.50
CA GLN A 113 17.90 -20.34 -15.05
C GLN A 113 17.36 -21.76 -14.90
N ASN A 114 16.36 -21.92 -14.06
CA ASN A 114 15.71 -23.19 -13.79
C ASN A 114 14.29 -23.23 -14.35
N LYS A 115 13.80 -24.44 -14.62
CA LYS A 115 12.38 -24.63 -14.93
C LYS A 115 11.56 -24.36 -13.65
N SER A 116 10.64 -23.42 -13.74
CA SER A 116 9.74 -23.13 -12.63
C SER A 116 8.67 -24.21 -12.45
N PRO A 117 8.35 -24.62 -11.21
CA PRO A 117 7.20 -25.47 -10.93
C PRO A 117 5.87 -24.86 -11.39
N ARG A 118 5.81 -23.54 -11.51
CA ARG A 118 4.64 -22.77 -12.00
C ARG A 118 4.56 -22.65 -13.52
N GLY A 119 5.53 -23.26 -14.24
CA GLY A 119 5.72 -23.13 -15.68
C GLY A 119 6.67 -21.97 -16.05
N GLY A 120 7.35 -22.10 -17.18
CA GLY A 120 8.35 -21.12 -17.65
C GLY A 120 9.69 -21.24 -16.95
N THR A 121 10.44 -20.13 -16.91
CA THR A 121 11.78 -20.03 -16.35
C THR A 121 11.80 -19.15 -15.10
N GLU A 122 12.57 -19.53 -14.10
CA GLU A 122 12.81 -18.75 -12.89
C GLU A 122 14.27 -18.73 -12.50
N HIS A 123 14.65 -17.71 -11.72
CA HIS A 123 15.96 -17.61 -11.09
C HIS A 123 15.90 -18.08 -9.63
N PRO A 124 16.86 -18.92 -9.17
CA PRO A 124 16.99 -19.23 -7.76
C PRO A 124 17.21 -17.95 -6.92
N LYS A 125 16.81 -18.01 -5.65
CA LYS A 125 16.97 -16.90 -4.71
C LYS A 125 18.16 -17.15 -3.81
N ARG A 126 18.94 -16.10 -3.55
CA ARG A 126 20.13 -16.16 -2.68
C ARG A 126 19.80 -16.38 -1.22
N TYR A 127 18.54 -16.09 -0.83
CA TYR A 127 18.11 -16.17 0.55
C TYR A 127 16.91 -17.10 0.65
N HIS A 128 16.88 -17.91 1.70
CA HIS A 128 15.80 -18.88 1.94
C HIS A 128 14.63 -18.29 2.72
N ARG A 129 14.75 -17.02 3.17
CA ARG A 129 13.70 -16.34 3.91
C ARG A 129 12.93 -15.41 2.99
N HIS A 130 11.64 -15.65 2.88
CA HIS A 130 10.74 -14.85 2.05
C HIS A 130 9.64 -14.28 2.93
N PRO A 131 9.42 -12.95 2.90
CA PRO A 131 8.43 -12.32 3.76
C PRO A 131 7.00 -12.70 3.35
N LYS A 132 6.09 -12.67 4.32
CA LYS A 132 4.66 -12.56 4.03
C LYS A 132 4.42 -11.13 3.49
N ALA A 133 3.92 -11.02 2.26
CA ALA A 133 3.76 -9.73 1.59
C ALA A 133 2.30 -9.33 1.48
N ALA A 134 1.99 -8.10 1.90
CA ALA A 134 0.68 -7.49 1.74
C ALA A 134 0.80 -6.20 0.91
N LEU A 135 -0.16 -6.00 -0.02
CA LEU A 135 -0.30 -4.79 -0.80
C LEU A 135 -1.30 -3.84 -0.13
N ILE A 136 -0.89 -2.62 0.09
CA ILE A 136 -1.75 -1.54 0.57
C ILE A 136 -1.80 -0.46 -0.49
N SER A 137 -3.00 -0.12 -0.98
CA SER A 137 -3.13 0.92 -2.00
C SER A 137 -4.40 1.73 -1.84
N SER A 138 -4.33 2.98 -2.28
CA SER A 138 -5.48 3.85 -2.40
C SER A 138 -5.58 4.46 -3.80
N CYS A 139 -6.80 4.66 -4.28
CA CYS A 139 -7.10 5.20 -5.60
C CYS A 139 -8.02 6.41 -5.50
N GLY A 140 -7.75 7.43 -6.32
CA GLY A 140 -8.62 8.61 -6.42
C GLY A 140 -9.94 8.35 -7.13
N PHE A 141 -10.10 7.25 -7.87
CA PHE A 141 -11.34 6.90 -8.55
C PHE A 141 -12.18 5.91 -7.73
N PRO A 142 -13.52 5.92 -7.88
CA PRO A 142 -14.41 5.09 -7.07
C PRO A 142 -14.51 3.64 -7.57
N GLU A 143 -14.11 3.34 -8.79
CA GLU A 143 -14.24 2.02 -9.38
C GLU A 143 -13.09 1.10 -8.91
N PHE A 144 -13.42 0.00 -8.24
CA PHE A 144 -12.43 -0.99 -7.74
C PHE A 144 -11.58 -1.58 -8.85
N GLY A 145 -12.11 -1.71 -10.06
CA GLY A 145 -11.40 -2.23 -11.22
C GLY A 145 -10.10 -1.49 -11.59
N ASN A 146 -9.94 -0.24 -11.11
CA ASN A 146 -8.70 0.51 -11.33
C ASN A 146 -7.46 -0.16 -10.70
N PHE A 147 -7.63 -0.99 -9.68
CA PHE A 147 -6.53 -1.74 -9.06
C PHE A 147 -6.11 -3.00 -9.84
N ALA A 148 -6.84 -3.42 -10.86
CA ALA A 148 -6.64 -4.72 -11.50
C ALA A 148 -5.18 -4.95 -11.96
N LEU A 149 -4.60 -4.00 -12.67
CA LEU A 149 -3.23 -4.10 -13.18
C LEU A 149 -2.19 -4.04 -12.04
N LEU A 150 -2.39 -3.16 -11.05
CA LEU A 150 -1.50 -3.09 -9.88
C LEU A 150 -1.48 -4.42 -9.13
N ARG A 151 -2.65 -5.03 -8.90
CA ARG A 151 -2.79 -6.32 -8.23
C ARG A 151 -2.06 -7.43 -9.00
N GLN A 152 -2.31 -7.54 -10.31
CA GLN A 152 -1.65 -8.51 -11.18
C GLN A 152 -0.13 -8.31 -11.17
N HIS A 153 0.34 -7.08 -11.27
CA HIS A 153 1.76 -6.74 -11.24
C HIS A 153 2.39 -7.15 -9.89
N PHE A 154 1.77 -6.78 -8.77
CA PHE A 154 2.28 -7.14 -7.45
C PHE A 154 2.29 -8.66 -7.21
N MET A 155 1.23 -9.35 -7.62
CA MET A 155 1.18 -10.82 -7.54
C MET A 155 2.28 -11.48 -8.39
N LYS A 156 2.55 -10.95 -9.59
CA LYS A 156 3.63 -11.46 -10.45
C LYS A 156 5.00 -11.22 -9.81
N ILE A 157 5.26 -10.04 -9.27
CA ILE A 157 6.48 -9.74 -8.50
C ILE A 157 6.62 -10.70 -7.32
N SER A 158 5.53 -10.93 -6.57
CA SER A 158 5.52 -11.83 -5.42
C SER A 158 5.92 -13.25 -5.82
N GLN A 159 5.45 -13.74 -6.97
CA GLN A 159 5.83 -15.04 -7.51
C GLN A 159 7.30 -15.09 -7.92
N GLU A 160 7.82 -14.03 -8.56
CA GLU A 160 9.20 -13.95 -9.02
C GLU A 160 10.22 -13.83 -7.88
N LEU A 161 9.81 -13.21 -6.76
CA LEU A 161 10.64 -13.01 -5.57
C LEU A 161 10.32 -14.01 -4.43
N ASP A 162 9.45 -14.99 -4.70
CA ASP A 162 8.95 -15.98 -3.74
C ASP A 162 8.35 -15.38 -2.46
N TRP A 163 7.75 -14.19 -2.57
CA TRP A 163 7.01 -13.62 -1.45
C TRP A 163 5.75 -14.45 -1.18
N ARG A 164 5.49 -14.70 0.09
CA ARG A 164 4.24 -15.35 0.50
C ARG A 164 3.12 -14.32 0.46
N TRP A 165 2.30 -14.38 -0.57
CA TRP A 165 1.13 -13.51 -0.66
C TRP A 165 0.23 -13.66 0.56
N ALA A 166 -0.01 -12.57 1.28
CA ALA A 166 -0.78 -12.55 2.51
C ALA A 166 -2.00 -11.60 2.44
N GLY A 167 -2.33 -11.08 1.26
CA GLY A 167 -3.53 -10.31 1.01
C GLY A 167 -3.30 -8.83 0.70
N GLU A 168 -4.39 -8.09 0.67
CA GLU A 168 -4.37 -6.70 0.21
C GLU A 168 -5.38 -5.83 0.97
N VAL A 169 -5.05 -4.55 1.10
CA VAL A 169 -5.93 -3.48 1.58
C VAL A 169 -6.03 -2.44 0.49
N LEU A 170 -7.14 -2.42 -0.25
CA LEU A 170 -7.35 -1.56 -1.41
C LEU A 170 -8.51 -0.62 -1.16
N VAL A 171 -8.24 0.67 -1.19
CA VAL A 171 -9.22 1.72 -0.87
C VAL A 171 -9.50 2.57 -2.10
N PRO A 172 -10.62 2.30 -2.81
CA PRO A 172 -11.10 3.20 -3.88
C PRO A 172 -11.67 4.48 -3.28
N ALA A 173 -11.91 5.47 -4.11
CA ALA A 173 -12.52 6.75 -3.71
C ALA A 173 -11.80 7.41 -2.51
N ALA A 174 -10.47 7.42 -2.52
CA ALA A 174 -9.65 7.94 -1.42
C ALA A 174 -9.99 9.38 -1.00
N GLY A 175 -10.61 10.17 -1.87
CA GLY A 175 -11.10 11.51 -1.55
C GLY A 175 -12.20 11.55 -0.48
N THR A 176 -12.89 10.44 -0.20
CA THR A 176 -13.87 10.35 0.90
C THR A 176 -13.22 10.51 2.27
N ALA A 177 -11.94 10.17 2.41
CA ALA A 177 -11.19 10.37 3.65
C ALA A 177 -11.00 11.86 4.02
N ASN A 178 -11.23 12.78 3.08
CA ASN A 178 -11.22 14.23 3.33
C ASN A 178 -12.56 14.75 3.88
N VAL A 179 -13.57 13.89 3.99
CA VAL A 179 -14.85 14.22 4.62
C VAL A 179 -14.77 13.74 6.06
N PRO A 180 -14.76 14.66 7.06
CA PRO A 180 -14.65 14.29 8.47
C PRO A 180 -15.71 13.25 8.87
N GLY A 181 -15.29 12.19 9.55
CA GLY A 181 -16.16 11.13 10.06
C GLY A 181 -16.58 10.09 9.02
N LEU A 182 -16.65 10.44 7.73
CA LEU A 182 -17.21 9.54 6.71
C LEU A 182 -16.42 8.23 6.56
N PHE A 183 -15.10 8.26 6.76
CA PHE A 183 -14.25 7.10 6.57
C PHE A 183 -13.94 6.33 7.88
N ASP A 184 -14.40 6.83 9.03
CA ASP A 184 -13.97 6.32 10.35
C ASP A 184 -14.38 4.86 10.57
N SER A 185 -15.56 4.45 10.10
CA SER A 185 -16.02 3.05 10.15
C SER A 185 -15.11 2.06 9.43
N LYS A 186 -14.27 2.53 8.51
CA LYS A 186 -13.30 1.67 7.80
C LYS A 186 -11.97 1.54 8.51
N TYR A 187 -11.65 2.44 9.43
CA TYR A 187 -10.38 2.36 10.16
C TYR A 187 -10.27 1.09 10.98
N ASP A 188 -11.35 0.65 11.62
CA ASP A 188 -11.36 -0.60 12.38
C ASP A 188 -11.27 -1.83 11.49
N LEU A 189 -11.89 -1.81 10.30
CA LEU A 189 -11.71 -2.87 9.30
C LEU A 189 -10.25 -2.97 8.82
N ILE A 190 -9.55 -1.84 8.69
CA ILE A 190 -8.15 -1.79 8.29
C ILE A 190 -7.26 -2.32 9.43
N ARG A 191 -7.54 -2.00 10.70
CA ARG A 191 -6.86 -2.61 11.86
C ARG A 191 -7.10 -4.11 11.90
N ASN A 192 -8.34 -4.56 11.67
CA ASN A 192 -8.65 -5.98 11.58
C ASN A 192 -7.85 -6.68 10.47
N ALA A 193 -7.66 -6.04 9.32
CA ALA A 193 -6.79 -6.59 8.27
C ALA A 193 -5.34 -6.81 8.76
N GLY A 194 -4.82 -5.92 9.60
CA GLY A 194 -3.53 -6.10 10.26
C GLY A 194 -3.49 -7.32 11.20
N ALA A 195 -4.53 -7.53 12.00
CA ALA A 195 -4.66 -8.69 12.87
C ALA A 195 -4.77 -10.00 12.07
N GLU A 196 -5.57 -10.00 11.00
CA GLU A 196 -5.70 -11.15 10.09
C GLU A 196 -4.36 -11.49 9.40
N LEU A 197 -3.56 -10.48 9.02
CA LEU A 197 -2.24 -10.69 8.44
C LEU A 197 -1.31 -11.46 9.38
N VAL A 198 -1.35 -11.18 10.67
CA VAL A 198 -0.60 -11.90 11.71
C VAL A 198 -1.14 -13.32 11.85
N ALA A 199 -2.45 -13.51 11.88
CA ALA A 199 -3.10 -14.81 11.99
C ALA A 199 -2.87 -15.71 10.75
N GLY A 200 -2.46 -15.14 9.63
CA GLY A 200 -2.18 -15.90 8.40
C GLY A 200 -2.21 -15.04 7.14
N SER A 201 -3.39 -14.58 6.76
CA SER A 201 -3.60 -13.73 5.59
C SER A 201 -4.85 -12.87 5.75
N ILE A 202 -4.87 -11.71 5.11
CA ILE A 202 -6.05 -10.83 5.03
C ILE A 202 -7.14 -11.56 4.25
N SER A 203 -8.31 -11.68 4.84
CA SER A 203 -9.42 -12.38 4.22
C SER A 203 -10.02 -11.59 3.05
N LYS A 204 -10.57 -12.32 2.08
CA LYS A 204 -11.32 -11.70 0.97
C LYS A 204 -12.48 -10.87 1.48
N ALA A 205 -13.19 -11.34 2.50
CA ALA A 205 -14.33 -10.62 3.10
C ALA A 205 -13.90 -9.27 3.68
N THR A 206 -12.77 -9.21 4.39
CA THR A 206 -12.23 -7.95 4.92
C THR A 206 -11.80 -7.01 3.80
N THR A 207 -11.11 -7.50 2.76
CA THR A 207 -10.74 -6.70 1.59
C THR A 207 -11.97 -6.11 0.89
N GLU A 208 -13.01 -6.92 0.67
CA GLU A 208 -14.25 -6.47 0.03
C GLU A 208 -14.98 -5.40 0.86
N LYS A 209 -15.11 -5.60 2.17
CA LYS A 209 -15.72 -4.60 3.08
C LYS A 209 -14.95 -3.28 3.10
N ILE A 210 -13.63 -3.32 3.10
CA ILE A 210 -12.79 -2.12 3.01
C ILE A 210 -13.02 -1.40 1.68
N ALA A 211 -13.19 -2.15 0.59
CA ALA A 211 -13.37 -1.61 -0.75
C ALA A 211 -14.81 -1.09 -1.03
N GLU A 212 -15.78 -1.42 -0.19
CA GLU A 212 -17.16 -0.94 -0.37
C GLU A 212 -17.23 0.58 -0.49
N ALA A 213 -18.08 1.04 -1.40
CA ALA A 213 -18.23 2.46 -1.67
C ALA A 213 -18.98 3.17 -0.52
N MET A 214 -18.43 4.26 -0.01
CA MET A 214 -19.05 5.11 1.02
C MET A 214 -20.16 6.02 0.47
N MET A 215 -20.21 6.19 -0.84
CA MET A 215 -21.25 6.98 -1.53
C MET A 215 -21.38 6.52 -2.99
N PRO A 216 -22.48 6.86 -3.68
CA PRO A 216 -22.61 6.63 -5.12
C PRO A 216 -21.47 7.27 -5.91
N ALA A 217 -20.96 6.57 -6.94
CA ALA A 217 -19.88 7.06 -7.77
C ALA A 217 -20.17 8.42 -8.43
N SER A 218 -21.44 8.68 -8.78
CA SER A 218 -21.87 9.98 -9.32
C SER A 218 -21.68 11.13 -8.31
N ASP A 219 -22.03 10.91 -7.04
CA ASP A 219 -21.90 11.89 -5.98
C ASP A 219 -20.41 12.11 -5.64
N TYR A 220 -19.63 11.03 -5.61
CA TYR A 220 -18.19 11.10 -5.44
C TYR A 220 -17.51 11.95 -6.53
N ARG A 221 -17.84 11.71 -7.82
CA ARG A 221 -17.29 12.51 -8.93
C ARG A 221 -17.62 13.98 -8.83
N LYS A 222 -18.87 14.32 -8.45
CA LYS A 222 -19.28 15.72 -8.20
C LYS A 222 -18.48 16.35 -7.06
N MET A 223 -18.33 15.63 -5.96
CA MET A 223 -17.56 16.07 -4.78
C MET A 223 -16.09 16.34 -5.15
N CYS A 224 -15.43 15.42 -5.85
CA CYS A 224 -14.04 15.58 -6.27
C CYS A 224 -13.87 16.74 -7.25
N THR A 225 -14.76 16.87 -8.24
CA THR A 225 -14.72 17.98 -9.19
C THR A 225 -14.88 19.32 -8.48
N ALA A 226 -15.81 19.41 -7.54
CA ALA A 226 -16.03 20.62 -6.73
C ALA A 226 -14.79 20.97 -5.88
N ASN A 227 -14.15 19.95 -5.27
CA ASN A 227 -12.95 20.12 -4.47
C ASN A 227 -11.77 20.65 -5.30
N PHE A 228 -11.56 20.12 -6.52
CA PHE A 228 -10.46 20.56 -7.39
C PHE A 228 -10.71 21.93 -8.02
N ARG A 229 -11.96 22.28 -8.29
CA ARG A 229 -12.30 23.62 -8.79
C ARG A 229 -12.22 24.70 -7.72
N GLY A 230 -12.38 24.33 -6.45
CA GLY A 230 -12.29 25.22 -5.31
C GLY A 230 -13.43 26.28 -5.26
N GLY A 231 -13.17 27.37 -4.52
CA GLY A 231 -14.10 28.47 -4.32
C GLY A 231 -15.24 28.13 -3.35
N VAL A 232 -16.09 29.13 -3.04
CA VAL A 232 -17.20 28.99 -2.07
C VAL A 232 -18.20 27.90 -2.52
N VAL A 233 -18.58 27.92 -3.80
CA VAL A 233 -19.54 26.95 -4.37
C VAL A 233 -18.95 25.52 -4.32
N GLY A 234 -17.67 25.35 -4.62
CA GLY A 234 -16.99 24.06 -4.55
C GLY A 234 -16.97 23.51 -3.12
N ASN A 235 -16.66 24.34 -2.14
CA ASN A 235 -16.65 23.96 -0.72
C ASN A 235 -18.04 23.58 -0.21
N LEU A 236 -19.06 24.38 -0.51
CA LEU A 236 -20.45 24.07 -0.14
C LEU A 236 -20.93 22.76 -0.76
N THR A 237 -20.67 22.57 -2.05
CA THR A 237 -21.02 21.32 -2.76
C THR A 237 -20.38 20.10 -2.09
N ARG A 238 -19.09 20.18 -1.73
CA ARG A 238 -18.38 19.10 -1.03
C ARG A 238 -19.03 18.78 0.32
N ILE A 239 -19.34 19.80 1.12
CA ILE A 239 -19.95 19.65 2.45
C ILE A 239 -21.31 18.99 2.32
N LEU A 240 -22.19 19.49 1.44
CA LEU A 240 -23.53 18.96 1.25
C LEU A 240 -23.54 17.49 0.80
N ILE A 241 -22.65 17.13 -0.13
CA ILE A 241 -22.53 15.73 -0.58
C ILE A 241 -22.00 14.86 0.57
N GLY A 242 -21.04 15.33 1.36
CA GLY A 242 -20.51 14.63 2.52
C GLY A 242 -21.60 14.36 3.58
N ILE A 243 -22.37 15.38 3.94
CA ILE A 243 -23.52 15.25 4.87
C ILE A 243 -24.54 14.24 4.34
N LYS A 244 -24.92 14.33 3.06
CA LYS A 244 -25.83 13.37 2.43
C LYS A 244 -25.34 11.93 2.50
N ALA A 245 -24.04 11.72 2.33
CA ALA A 245 -23.44 10.40 2.46
C ALA A 245 -23.49 9.87 3.89
N MET A 246 -23.15 10.70 4.89
CA MET A 246 -23.25 10.34 6.31
C MET A 246 -24.67 9.98 6.74
N VAL A 247 -25.66 10.77 6.35
CA VAL A 247 -27.10 10.49 6.61
C VAL A 247 -27.49 9.13 6.01
N ARG A 248 -27.08 8.86 4.77
CA ARG A 248 -27.39 7.59 4.08
C ARG A 248 -26.77 6.37 4.77
N LEU A 249 -25.62 6.53 5.40
CA LEU A 249 -24.94 5.48 6.15
C LEU A 249 -25.40 5.34 7.60
N GLY A 250 -26.42 6.12 8.01
CA GLY A 250 -26.92 6.12 9.38
C GLY A 250 -25.97 6.75 10.41
N MET A 251 -24.98 7.51 9.96
CA MET A 251 -23.94 8.15 10.79
C MET A 251 -24.40 9.49 11.35
N THR A 252 -25.64 9.59 11.84
CA THR A 252 -26.26 10.86 12.30
C THR A 252 -26.41 10.98 13.80
N ASP A 253 -25.82 10.08 14.59
CA ASP A 253 -25.91 10.11 16.04
C ASP A 253 -25.04 11.22 16.67
N ARG A 254 -25.39 11.64 17.89
CA ARG A 254 -24.90 12.87 18.56
C ARG A 254 -23.37 13.05 18.66
N GLN A 255 -22.59 12.00 18.57
CA GLN A 255 -21.11 12.10 18.55
C GLN A 255 -20.58 12.61 17.20
N ASP A 256 -21.29 12.36 16.10
CA ASP A 256 -20.88 12.80 14.75
C ASP A 256 -21.19 14.28 14.48
N SER A 257 -22.04 14.93 15.30
CA SER A 257 -22.33 16.37 15.16
C SER A 257 -21.08 17.26 15.34
N TYR A 258 -20.05 16.78 16.03
CA TYR A 258 -18.74 17.46 16.14
C TYR A 258 -17.93 17.39 14.83
N ALA A 259 -18.03 16.30 14.10
CA ALA A 259 -17.40 16.15 12.80
C ALA A 259 -18.03 17.07 11.75
N ILE A 260 -19.36 17.22 11.78
CA ILE A 260 -20.11 18.14 10.90
C ILE A 260 -19.73 19.59 11.21
N LYS A 261 -19.63 19.99 12.49
CA LYS A 261 -19.21 21.34 12.88
C LYS A 261 -17.80 21.68 12.43
N ARG A 262 -16.84 20.72 12.51
CA ARG A 262 -15.48 20.91 11.99
C ARG A 262 -15.39 20.98 10.46
N ALA A 263 -16.33 20.41 9.74
CA ALA A 263 -16.38 20.48 8.27
C ALA A 263 -16.95 21.80 7.75
N VAL A 264 -17.65 22.55 8.59
CA VAL A 264 -18.32 23.84 8.25
C VAL A 264 -17.46 25.04 8.67
N MET A 265 -16.55 24.87 9.63
CA MET A 265 -15.54 25.89 10.01
C MET A 265 -14.26 25.69 9.19
#